data_2bea43ee143ca717b2ae7a330409e81a
#
_entry.id   2bea43ee143ca717b2ae7a330409e81a
#
_cell.length_a   1.000
_cell.length_b   1.000
_cell.length_c   1.000
_cell.angle_alpha   90.00
_cell.angle_beta   90.00
_cell.angle_gamma   90.00
#
_symmetry.space_group_name_H-M   'P 1'
#
loop_
_entity.id
_entity.type
_entity.pdbx_description
1 polymer ?
#
loop_
_entity_poly.entity_id
_entity_poly.type
_entity_poly.pdbx_seq_one_letter_code
_entity_poly.pdbx_strand_id
1 'polypeptide(L)' 'MKIYDISQEVFGCRVYAGDPAPEKELLCSMEKGGLYNLTAFRMCAHNGTHIDAPFHFVQDGKAVDSIG' A
#
# COMPACT_ATOMS: atom_id res chain seq x y z
N MET A 1 -20.30 -1.43 -20.80
CA MET A 1 -19.65 -2.27 -19.79
C MET A 1 -19.79 -1.63 -18.42
N LYS A 2 -20.14 -2.41 -17.41
CA LYS A 2 -20.14 -1.94 -16.03
C LYS A 2 -18.88 -2.44 -15.34
N ILE A 3 -18.25 -1.56 -14.55
CA ILE A 3 -17.07 -1.89 -13.78
C ILE A 3 -17.41 -1.69 -12.30
N TYR A 4 -17.12 -2.70 -11.49
CA TYR A 4 -17.32 -2.65 -10.04
C TYR A 4 -15.95 -2.65 -9.37
N ASP A 5 -15.58 -1.51 -8.78
CA ASP A 5 -14.35 -1.39 -8.03
C ASP A 5 -14.58 -1.90 -6.61
N ILE A 6 -13.96 -3.02 -6.29
CA ILE A 6 -14.04 -3.66 -4.97
C ILE A 6 -12.78 -3.42 -4.15
N SER A 7 -11.87 -2.58 -4.63
CA SER A 7 -10.65 -2.25 -3.89
C SER A 7 -10.94 -1.27 -2.76
N GLN A 8 -10.01 -1.19 -1.81
CA GLN A 8 -10.09 -0.28 -0.67
C GLN A 8 -9.13 0.88 -0.85
N GLU A 9 -9.52 2.06 -0.37
CA GLU A 9 -8.64 3.22 -0.36
C GLU A 9 -7.52 2.98 0.67
N VAL A 10 -6.26 3.21 0.26
CA VAL A 10 -5.08 2.79 1.03
C VAL A 10 -4.94 3.51 2.36
N PHE A 11 -5.22 4.82 2.40
CA PHE A 11 -5.00 5.62 3.61
C PHE A 11 -6.24 5.72 4.50
N GLY A 12 -7.42 5.40 3.98
CA GLY A 12 -8.68 5.47 4.72
C GLY A 12 -9.28 4.11 5.06
N CYS A 13 -8.71 3.01 4.58
CA CYS A 13 -9.24 1.69 4.85
C CYS A 13 -8.95 1.25 6.28
N ARG A 14 -9.66 0.19 6.71
CA ARG A 14 -9.43 -0.40 8.02
C ARG A 14 -8.07 -1.06 8.09
N VAL A 15 -7.32 -0.76 9.14
CA VAL A 15 -6.00 -1.32 9.39
C VAL A 15 -6.13 -2.52 10.33
N TYR A 16 -5.42 -3.62 10.03
CA TYR A 16 -5.39 -4.79 10.91
C TYR A 16 -4.84 -4.42 12.29
N ALA A 17 -5.48 -4.91 13.35
CA ALA A 17 -5.07 -4.59 14.72
C ALA A 17 -3.62 -5.02 14.97
N GLY A 18 -2.81 -4.09 15.46
CA GLY A 18 -1.39 -4.30 15.71
C GLY A 18 -0.48 -3.85 14.57
N ASP A 19 -1.00 -3.65 13.37
CA ASP A 19 -0.22 -3.13 12.25
C ASP A 19 -0.14 -1.60 12.32
N PRO A 20 0.97 -1.00 11.88
CA PRO A 20 1.05 0.45 11.78
C PRO A 20 0.10 0.98 10.71
N ALA A 21 -0.54 2.11 11.00
CA ALA A 21 -1.38 2.78 10.01
C ALA A 21 -0.53 3.32 8.85
N PRO A 22 -1.08 3.38 7.63
CA PRO A 22 -0.34 3.98 6.52
C PRO A 22 -0.14 5.47 6.73
N GLU A 23 1.02 5.96 6.34
CA GLU A 23 1.42 7.36 6.49
C GLU A 23 1.86 7.91 5.14
N LYS A 24 1.58 9.19 4.91
CA LYS A 24 2.09 9.89 3.74
C LYS A 24 2.68 11.22 4.13
N GLU A 25 3.68 11.65 3.37
CA GLU A 25 4.37 12.91 3.58
C GLU A 25 4.57 13.61 2.23
N LEU A 26 4.22 14.88 2.15
CA LEU A 26 4.47 15.69 0.97
C LEU A 26 5.88 16.26 1.05
N LEU A 27 6.81 15.67 0.31
CA LEU A 27 8.22 16.05 0.33
C LEU A 27 8.47 17.34 -0.44
N CYS A 28 7.72 17.59 -1.50
CA CYS A 28 7.85 18.79 -2.30
C CYS A 28 6.46 19.17 -2.84
N SER A 29 6.16 20.47 -2.84
CA SER A 29 4.86 20.98 -3.25
C SER A 29 4.99 22.19 -4.13
N MET A 30 4.40 22.17 -5.31
CA MET A 30 4.33 23.32 -6.20
C MET A 30 3.54 24.46 -5.59
N GLU A 31 2.50 24.15 -4.80
CA GLU A 31 1.71 25.13 -4.07
C GLU A 31 2.55 25.92 -3.08
N LYS A 32 3.59 25.32 -2.53
CA LYS A 32 4.52 25.96 -1.59
C LYS A 32 5.80 26.46 -2.24
N GLY A 33 5.80 26.60 -3.56
CA GLY A 33 6.94 27.14 -4.31
C GLY A 33 7.93 26.10 -4.82
N GLY A 34 7.64 24.82 -4.70
CA GLY A 34 8.47 23.76 -5.26
C GLY A 34 8.34 23.67 -6.77
N LEU A 35 9.30 22.99 -7.39
CA LEU A 35 9.32 22.79 -8.83
C LEU A 35 8.42 21.64 -9.29
N TYR A 36 8.01 20.78 -8.36
CA TYR A 36 7.18 19.60 -8.64
C TYR A 36 6.45 19.18 -7.37
N ASN A 37 5.53 18.23 -7.51
CA ASN A 37 4.86 17.60 -6.39
C ASN A 37 5.44 16.21 -6.18
N LEU A 38 5.82 15.89 -4.95
CA LEU A 38 6.39 14.59 -4.61
C LEU A 38 5.86 14.14 -3.24
N THR A 39 5.26 12.96 -3.23
CA THR A 39 4.73 12.36 -2.01
C THR A 39 5.49 11.06 -1.70
N ALA A 40 5.94 10.93 -0.47
CA ALA A 40 6.43 9.66 0.07
C ALA A 40 5.33 9.02 0.91
N PHE A 41 5.29 7.69 0.94
CA PHE A 41 4.34 6.99 1.80
C PHE A 41 4.99 5.77 2.43
N ARG A 42 4.41 5.36 3.57
CA ARG A 42 4.84 4.20 4.32
C ARG A 42 3.61 3.42 4.75
N MET A 43 3.64 2.11 4.56
CA MET A 43 2.55 1.24 4.99
C MET A 43 3.03 -0.21 5.08
N CYS A 44 2.27 -1.05 5.79
CA CYS A 44 2.47 -2.49 5.73
C CYS A 44 2.00 -3.04 4.38
N ALA A 45 2.67 -4.09 3.89
CA ALA A 45 2.31 -4.71 2.61
C ALA A 45 0.91 -5.34 2.65
N HIS A 46 0.40 -5.66 3.84
CA HIS A 46 -0.92 -6.27 4.04
C HIS A 46 -2.00 -5.23 4.37
N ASN A 47 -1.85 -4.03 3.86
CA ASN A 47 -2.83 -2.95 4.02
C ASN A 47 -3.68 -2.81 2.77
N GLY A 48 -4.98 -2.59 2.96
CA GLY A 48 -5.89 -2.41 1.84
C GLY A 48 -6.08 -3.67 1.01
N THR A 49 -6.35 -3.49 -0.27
CA THR A 49 -6.53 -4.59 -1.21
C THR A 49 -5.17 -5.12 -1.66
N HIS A 50 -4.91 -6.39 -1.43
CA HIS A 50 -3.62 -7.00 -1.71
C HIS A 50 -3.74 -8.51 -1.92
N ILE A 51 -2.62 -9.15 -2.25
CA ILE A 51 -2.50 -10.61 -2.29
C ILE A 51 -1.49 -11.07 -1.26
N ASP A 52 -1.69 -12.28 -0.74
CA ASP A 52 -0.74 -12.93 0.17
C ASP A 52 0.01 -14.01 -0.58
N ALA A 53 1.34 -13.90 -0.65
CA ALA A 53 2.19 -14.97 -1.14
C ALA A 53 2.43 -16.01 -0.04
N PRO A 54 2.76 -17.27 -0.37
CA PRO A 54 3.05 -18.28 0.64
C PRO A 54 4.11 -17.85 1.67
N PHE A 55 5.06 -17.03 1.28
CA PHE A 55 6.12 -16.54 2.17
C PHE A 55 5.57 -15.81 3.40
N HIS A 56 4.35 -15.28 3.36
CA HIS A 56 3.75 -14.56 4.50
C HIS A 56 3.64 -15.44 5.76
N PHE A 57 3.27 -16.71 5.60
CA PHE A 57 3.15 -17.64 6.73
C PHE A 57 4.10 -18.83 6.64
N VAL A 58 4.76 -19.04 5.53
CA VAL A 58 5.65 -20.20 5.30
C VAL A 58 7.06 -19.69 5.07
N GLN A 59 7.98 -19.99 5.98
CA GLN A 59 9.35 -19.46 5.93
C GLN A 59 10.04 -19.73 4.60
N ASP A 60 9.88 -20.92 4.04
CA ASP A 60 10.46 -21.30 2.76
C ASP A 60 9.48 -21.19 1.60
N GLY A 61 8.34 -20.48 1.83
CA GLY A 61 7.34 -20.28 0.81
C GLY A 61 7.80 -19.29 -0.26
N LYS A 62 7.15 -19.33 -1.42
CA LYS A 62 7.48 -18.45 -2.51
C LYS A 62 6.99 -17.02 -2.21
N ALA A 63 7.81 -16.03 -2.50
CA ALA A 63 7.39 -14.63 -2.54
C ALA A 63 6.63 -14.35 -3.84
N VAL A 64 5.95 -13.19 -3.90
CA VAL A 64 5.05 -12.88 -5.02
C VAL A 64 5.77 -12.85 -6.37
N ASP A 65 7.03 -12.44 -6.39
CA ASP A 65 7.84 -12.39 -7.61
C ASP A 65 8.24 -13.76 -8.15
N SER A 66 8.06 -14.81 -7.34
CA SER A 66 8.40 -16.19 -7.71
C SER A 66 7.17 -17.06 -8.02
N ILE A 67 5.98 -16.49 -7.97
CA ILE A 67 4.74 -17.16 -8.32
C ILE A 67 4.56 -17.04 -9.83
N GLY A 68 4.67 -18.17 -10.50
CA GLY A 68 4.55 -18.25 -11.96
C GLY A 68 3.13 -18.33 -12.48
#